data_037da4638b3576ece7dd46e0789c687d
#
_entry.id   037da4638b3576ece7dd46e0789c687d
#
_cell.length_a   1.000
_cell.length_b   1.000
_cell.length_c   1.000
_cell.angle_alpha   90.00
_cell.angle_beta   90.00
_cell.angle_gamma   90.00
#
_symmetry.space_group_name_H-M   'P 1'
#
loop_
_entity.id
_entity.type
_entity.pdbx_description
1 polymer ?
#
loop_
_entity_poly.entity_id
_entity_poly.type
_entity_poly.pdbx_seq_one_letter_code
_entity_poly.pdbx_strand_id
1 'polypeptide(L)'
;MIITKKEFKDAVKKVIIEAVKETRNPNFTEEENKVADKKIATGMTEFYSKLIVKLYGQDNEEWIYNKEEVFDNANTILNERMANNDAIETIFENLAYTASVLRLFAMLKENEQEETVPKEFDVEEILKEAKERE
;
A
#
# COMPACT_ATOMS: atom_id res chain seq x y z
N MET A 1 10.58 15.68 -0.83
CA MET A 1 10.93 14.94 -2.07
C MET A 1 9.76 15.05 -3.04
N ILE A 2 10.06 15.46 -4.26
CA ILE A 2 9.05 15.54 -5.31
C ILE A 2 9.00 14.20 -6.04
N ILE A 3 7.81 13.65 -6.21
CA ILE A 3 7.59 12.41 -6.94
C ILE A 3 6.72 12.71 -8.16
N THR A 4 7.19 12.34 -9.35
CA THR A 4 6.39 12.49 -10.56
C THR A 4 5.26 11.45 -10.56
N LYS A 5 4.17 11.79 -11.25
CA LYS A 5 3.04 10.88 -11.43
C LYS A 5 3.50 9.55 -12.06
N LYS A 6 4.44 9.61 -13.00
CA LYS A 6 5.01 8.42 -13.64
C LYS A 6 5.77 7.54 -12.64
N GLU A 7 6.61 8.14 -11.81
CA GLU A 7 7.35 7.40 -10.77
C GLU A 7 6.40 6.73 -9.79
N PHE A 8 5.36 7.42 -9.39
CA PHE A 8 4.33 6.87 -8.50
C PHE A 8 3.59 5.70 -9.16
N LYS A 9 3.17 5.87 -10.42
CA LYS A 9 2.51 4.80 -11.19
C LYS A 9 3.40 3.58 -11.38
N ASP A 10 4.68 3.79 -11.62
CA ASP A 10 5.64 2.69 -11.77
C ASP A 10 5.80 1.90 -10.47
N ALA A 11 5.85 2.60 -9.33
CA ALA A 11 5.89 1.95 -8.01
C ALA A 11 4.60 1.18 -7.74
N VAL A 12 3.44 1.76 -8.03
CA VAL A 12 2.14 1.11 -7.89
C VAL A 12 2.07 -0.16 -8.73
N LYS A 13 2.54 -0.11 -9.96
CA LYS A 13 2.57 -1.28 -10.85
C LYS A 13 3.37 -2.43 -10.24
N LYS A 14 4.53 -2.14 -9.68
CA LYS A 14 5.35 -3.15 -9.00
C LYS A 14 4.64 -3.75 -7.79
N VAL A 15 3.98 -2.92 -7.00
CA VAL A 15 3.20 -3.38 -5.84
C VAL A 15 2.08 -4.32 -6.26
N ILE A 16 1.35 -3.99 -7.32
CA ILE A 16 0.27 -4.82 -7.85
C ILE A 16 0.81 -6.17 -8.35
N ILE A 17 1.91 -6.16 -9.09
CA ILE A 17 2.56 -7.38 -9.59
C ILE A 17 2.95 -8.29 -8.42
N GLU A 18 3.57 -7.75 -7.39
CA GLU A 18 3.95 -8.54 -6.20
C GLU A 18 2.73 -9.11 -5.47
N ALA A 19 1.68 -8.31 -5.32
CA ALA A 19 0.45 -8.78 -4.69
C ALA A 19 -0.19 -9.95 -5.46
N VAL A 20 -0.23 -9.86 -6.78
CA VAL A 20 -0.74 -10.94 -7.63
C VAL A 20 0.09 -12.22 -7.45
N LYS A 21 1.43 -12.10 -7.42
CA LYS A 21 2.30 -13.26 -7.23
C LYS A 21 2.12 -13.93 -5.88
N GLU A 22 1.92 -13.16 -4.81
CA GLU A 22 1.80 -13.69 -3.45
C GLU A 22 0.46 -14.32 -3.15
N THR A 23 -0.58 -13.96 -3.88
CA THR A 23 -1.92 -14.48 -3.64
C THR A 23 -2.22 -15.77 -4.39
N ARG A 24 -1.26 -16.30 -5.12
CA ARG A 24 -1.43 -17.59 -5.78
C ARG A 24 -1.62 -18.70 -4.76
N ASN A 25 -2.68 -19.48 -4.97
CA ASN A 25 -3.01 -20.60 -4.11
C ASN A 25 -2.61 -21.90 -4.82
N PRO A 26 -1.71 -22.71 -4.21
CA PRO A 26 -1.29 -23.98 -4.83
C PRO A 26 -2.42 -25.01 -4.92
N ASN A 27 -3.51 -24.84 -4.17
CA ASN A 27 -4.67 -25.70 -4.21
C ASN A 27 -5.66 -25.35 -5.33
N PHE A 28 -5.45 -24.20 -5.99
CA PHE A 28 -6.28 -23.77 -7.11
C PHE A 28 -5.74 -24.30 -8.42
N THR A 29 -6.65 -24.55 -9.38
CA THR A 29 -6.26 -24.80 -10.75
C THR A 29 -5.62 -23.54 -11.36
N GLU A 30 -4.94 -23.72 -12.50
CA GLU A 30 -4.34 -22.59 -13.23
C GLU A 30 -5.39 -21.56 -13.64
N GLU A 31 -6.58 -22.02 -14.05
CA GLU A 31 -7.68 -21.14 -14.41
C GLU A 31 -8.25 -20.39 -13.22
N GLU A 32 -8.39 -21.06 -12.08
CA GLU A 32 -8.85 -20.42 -10.84
C GLU A 32 -7.86 -19.34 -10.39
N ASN A 33 -6.57 -19.61 -10.49
CA ASN A 33 -5.52 -18.61 -10.21
C ASN A 33 -5.60 -17.42 -11.15
N LYS A 34 -5.85 -17.64 -12.44
CA LYS A 34 -6.02 -16.54 -13.42
C LYS A 34 -7.20 -15.65 -13.09
N VAL A 35 -8.32 -16.23 -12.67
CA VAL A 35 -9.51 -15.47 -12.27
C VAL A 35 -9.19 -14.64 -11.02
N ALA A 36 -8.55 -15.25 -10.02
CA ALA A 36 -8.16 -14.57 -8.79
C ALA A 36 -7.16 -13.45 -9.07
N ASP A 37 -6.15 -13.70 -9.89
CA ASP A 37 -5.13 -12.72 -10.28
C ASP A 37 -5.78 -11.50 -10.95
N LYS A 38 -6.71 -11.74 -11.87
CA LYS A 38 -7.42 -10.67 -12.58
C LYS A 38 -8.27 -9.84 -11.62
N LYS A 39 -8.95 -10.48 -10.68
CA LYS A 39 -9.77 -9.81 -9.67
C LYS A 39 -8.93 -8.89 -8.79
N ILE A 40 -7.78 -9.39 -8.31
CA ILE A 40 -6.87 -8.63 -7.46
C ILE A 40 -6.28 -7.45 -8.23
N ALA A 41 -5.77 -7.69 -9.43
CA ALA A 41 -5.18 -6.65 -10.26
C ALA A 41 -6.20 -5.55 -10.59
N THR A 42 -7.43 -5.94 -10.93
CA THR A 42 -8.50 -4.99 -11.25
C THR A 42 -8.87 -4.14 -10.04
N GLY A 43 -9.09 -4.77 -8.89
CA GLY A 43 -9.45 -4.07 -7.66
C GLY A 43 -8.37 -3.11 -7.19
N MET A 44 -7.11 -3.54 -7.20
CA MET A 44 -5.99 -2.69 -6.82
C MET A 44 -5.78 -1.54 -7.80
N THR A 45 -5.95 -1.79 -9.09
CA THR A 45 -5.86 -0.75 -10.12
C THR A 45 -6.92 0.34 -9.90
N GLU A 46 -8.15 -0.04 -9.61
CA GLU A 46 -9.22 0.92 -9.29
C GLU A 46 -8.89 1.74 -8.03
N PHE A 47 -8.43 1.06 -6.99
CA PHE A 47 -8.05 1.72 -5.74
C PHE A 47 -6.93 2.75 -5.96
N TYR A 48 -5.84 2.34 -6.60
CA TYR A 48 -4.70 3.22 -6.83
C TYR A 48 -4.99 4.31 -7.86
N SER A 49 -5.85 4.06 -8.84
CA SER A 49 -6.28 5.12 -9.78
C SER A 49 -7.00 6.24 -9.05
N LYS A 50 -7.87 5.91 -8.11
CA LYS A 50 -8.54 6.90 -7.26
C LYS A 50 -7.56 7.64 -6.37
N LEU A 51 -6.60 6.92 -5.79
CA LEU A 51 -5.57 7.51 -4.93
C LEU A 51 -4.71 8.51 -5.71
N ILE A 52 -4.28 8.16 -6.90
CA ILE A 52 -3.47 9.03 -7.75
C ILE A 52 -4.23 10.31 -8.09
N VAL A 53 -5.50 10.21 -8.42
CA VAL A 53 -6.33 11.40 -8.69
C VAL A 53 -6.44 12.31 -7.46
N LYS A 54 -6.57 11.72 -6.26
CA LYS A 54 -6.65 12.51 -5.03
C LYS A 54 -5.32 13.23 -4.71
N LEU A 55 -4.19 12.60 -5.01
CA LEU A 55 -2.87 13.17 -4.70
C LEU A 55 -2.40 14.18 -5.76
N TYR A 56 -2.55 13.85 -7.03
CA TYR A 56 -2.04 14.67 -8.14
C TYR A 56 -3.10 15.56 -8.77
N GLY A 57 -4.38 15.24 -8.63
CA GLY A 57 -5.43 15.86 -9.40
C GLY A 57 -5.36 15.42 -10.86
N GLN A 58 -5.98 16.20 -11.75
CA GLN A 58 -6.03 15.84 -13.17
C GLN A 58 -4.85 16.41 -13.97
N ASP A 59 -4.31 17.54 -13.55
CA ASP A 59 -3.36 18.33 -14.34
C ASP A 59 -1.94 18.36 -13.80
N ASN A 60 -1.71 17.89 -12.57
CA ASN A 60 -0.40 17.93 -11.94
C ASN A 60 0.38 16.64 -12.22
N GLU A 61 1.59 16.81 -12.73
CA GLU A 61 2.51 15.69 -12.98
C GLU A 61 3.49 15.47 -11.83
N GLU A 62 3.57 16.41 -10.89
CA GLU A 62 4.47 16.35 -9.75
C GLU A 62 3.70 16.58 -8.45
N TRP A 63 4.16 15.94 -7.37
CA TRP A 63 3.57 16.06 -6.05
C TRP A 63 4.66 15.95 -4.99
N ILE A 64 4.57 16.78 -3.95
CA ILE A 64 5.49 16.70 -2.82
C ILE A 64 5.08 15.51 -1.96
N TYR A 65 5.96 14.52 -1.89
CA TYR A 65 5.68 13.27 -1.17
C TYR A 65 5.42 13.53 0.30
N ASN A 66 4.25 13.09 0.75
CA ASN A 66 3.83 13.12 2.14
C ASN A 66 3.13 11.81 2.46
N LYS A 67 3.77 10.99 3.27
CA LYS A 67 3.30 9.66 3.64
C LYS A 67 1.93 9.68 4.32
N GLU A 68 1.71 10.67 5.20
CA GLU A 68 0.43 10.83 5.91
C GLU A 68 -0.70 11.17 4.95
N GLU A 69 -0.42 12.01 3.95
CA GLU A 69 -1.40 12.37 2.93
C GLU A 69 -1.80 11.16 2.08
N VAL A 70 -0.84 10.33 1.71
CA VAL A 70 -1.11 9.06 1.02
C VAL A 70 -2.02 8.18 1.87
N PHE A 71 -1.67 8.01 3.13
CA PHE A 71 -2.41 7.14 4.05
C PHE A 71 -3.83 7.65 4.30
N ASP A 72 -3.99 8.94 4.54
CA ASP A 72 -5.30 9.55 4.77
C ASP A 72 -6.23 9.42 3.56
N ASN A 73 -5.71 9.68 2.37
CA ASN A 73 -6.49 9.53 1.15
C ASN A 73 -6.82 8.06 0.85
N ALA A 74 -5.89 7.16 1.11
CA ALA A 74 -6.14 5.72 1.00
C ALA A 74 -7.27 5.27 1.93
N ASN A 75 -7.23 5.70 3.20
CA ASN A 75 -8.28 5.38 4.16
C ASN A 75 -9.65 5.93 3.74
N THR A 76 -9.69 7.12 3.18
CA THR A 76 -10.94 7.71 2.68
C THR A 76 -11.55 6.81 1.59
N ILE A 77 -10.75 6.35 0.65
CA ILE A 77 -11.21 5.45 -0.42
C ILE A 77 -11.71 4.12 0.16
N LEU A 78 -10.96 3.54 1.10
CA LEU A 78 -11.33 2.27 1.72
C LEU A 78 -12.60 2.38 2.55
N ASN A 79 -12.79 3.49 3.26
CA ASN A 79 -14.02 3.75 4.03
C ASN A 79 -15.23 3.90 3.10
N GLU A 80 -15.08 4.55 1.96
CA GLU A 80 -16.13 4.65 0.95
C GLU A 80 -16.52 3.27 0.40
N ARG A 81 -15.52 2.40 0.17
CA ARG A 81 -15.79 1.02 -0.25
C ARG A 81 -16.62 0.26 0.79
N MET A 82 -16.29 0.39 2.07
CA MET A 82 -17.01 -0.26 3.17
C MET A 82 -18.43 0.28 3.30
N ALA A 83 -18.63 1.58 3.11
CA ALA A 83 -19.95 2.19 3.17
C ALA A 83 -20.87 1.68 2.04
N ASN A 84 -20.31 1.36 0.89
CA ASN A 84 -21.05 0.85 -0.27
C ASN A 84 -21.23 -0.66 -0.24
N ASN A 85 -20.35 -1.39 0.43
CA ASN A 85 -20.39 -2.85 0.50
C ASN A 85 -19.70 -3.33 1.78
N ASP A 86 -20.47 -3.77 2.75
CA ASP A 86 -19.99 -4.23 4.05
C ASP A 86 -19.75 -5.75 4.11
N ALA A 87 -19.71 -6.43 2.98
CA ALA A 87 -19.43 -7.86 2.92
C ALA A 87 -18.05 -8.19 3.49
N ILE A 88 -17.90 -9.40 4.03
CA ILE A 88 -16.64 -9.87 4.60
C ILE A 88 -15.51 -9.82 3.56
N GLU A 89 -15.80 -10.15 2.31
CA GLU A 89 -14.82 -10.06 1.23
C GLU A 89 -14.25 -8.65 1.07
N THR A 90 -15.10 -7.64 1.21
CA THR A 90 -14.65 -6.24 1.13
C THR A 90 -13.71 -5.89 2.27
N ILE A 91 -13.96 -6.40 3.48
CA ILE A 91 -13.07 -6.22 4.62
C ILE A 91 -11.69 -6.81 4.35
N PHE A 92 -11.64 -8.05 3.84
CA PHE A 92 -10.38 -8.72 3.50
C PHE A 92 -9.64 -8.00 2.37
N GLU A 93 -10.36 -7.56 1.34
CA GLU A 93 -9.78 -6.79 0.25
C GLU A 93 -9.17 -5.48 0.76
N ASN A 94 -9.87 -4.76 1.64
CA ASN A 94 -9.37 -3.52 2.23
C ASN A 94 -8.11 -3.75 3.07
N LEU A 95 -8.04 -4.85 3.82
CA LEU A 95 -6.84 -5.22 4.57
C LEU A 95 -5.66 -5.46 3.62
N ALA A 96 -5.89 -6.16 2.52
CA ALA A 96 -4.86 -6.41 1.51
C ALA A 96 -4.40 -5.10 0.85
N TYR A 97 -5.31 -4.20 0.56
CA TYR A 97 -4.98 -2.90 -0.03
C TYR A 97 -4.19 -2.02 0.94
N THR A 98 -4.56 -2.03 2.22
CA THR A 98 -3.79 -1.33 3.26
C THR A 98 -2.37 -1.88 3.35
N ALA A 99 -2.20 -3.20 3.34
CA ALA A 99 -0.89 -3.83 3.33
C ALA A 99 -0.07 -3.43 2.10
N SER A 100 -0.72 -3.31 0.94
CA SER A 100 -0.05 -2.88 -0.29
C SER A 100 0.47 -1.45 -0.21
N VAL A 101 -0.24 -0.56 0.49
CA VAL A 101 0.21 0.83 0.71
C VAL A 101 1.51 0.85 1.51
N LEU A 102 1.65 -0.04 2.49
CA LEU A 102 2.91 -0.15 3.26
C LEU A 102 4.08 -0.57 2.38
N ARG A 103 3.86 -1.46 1.42
CA ARG A 103 4.87 -1.83 0.43
C ARG A 103 5.21 -0.68 -0.50
N LEU A 104 4.20 0.08 -0.91
CA LEU A 104 4.41 1.27 -1.72
C LEU A 104 5.34 2.25 -1.00
N PHE A 105 5.12 2.47 0.29
CA PHE A 105 5.99 3.31 1.10
C PHE A 105 7.43 2.80 1.11
N ALA A 106 7.62 1.49 1.26
CA ALA A 106 8.96 0.90 1.23
C ALA A 106 9.66 1.11 -0.11
N MET A 107 8.94 0.97 -1.22
CA MET A 107 9.49 1.20 -2.55
C MET A 107 9.86 2.66 -2.80
N LEU A 108 9.02 3.59 -2.35
CA LEU A 108 9.28 5.02 -2.48
C LEU A 108 10.43 5.46 -1.57
N LYS A 109 10.60 4.80 -0.43
CA LYS A 109 11.63 5.10 0.56
C LYS A 109 13.04 4.74 0.07
N GLU A 110 13.19 3.84 -0.88
CA GLU A 110 14.50 3.51 -1.47
C GLU A 110 15.17 4.73 -2.08
N ASN A 111 14.40 5.77 -2.38
CA ASN A 111 14.89 7.04 -2.94
C ASN A 111 15.10 8.13 -1.89
N GLU A 112 14.76 7.88 -0.62
CA GLU A 112 14.98 8.82 0.47
C GLU A 112 16.28 8.52 1.20
N GLN A 113 16.96 9.58 1.65
CA GLN A 113 18.09 9.43 2.58
C GLN A 113 17.53 8.91 3.91
N GLU A 114 18.19 7.91 4.48
CA GLU A 114 17.80 7.40 5.80
C GLU A 114 17.81 8.54 6.83
N GLU A 115 16.65 8.78 7.43
CA GLU A 115 16.59 9.66 8.59
C GLU A 115 17.27 8.93 9.74
N THR A 116 18.28 9.59 10.32
CA THR A 116 18.89 9.09 11.54
C THR A 116 17.84 9.13 12.64
N VAL A 117 17.55 7.96 13.21
CA VAL A 117 16.67 7.85 14.39
C VAL A 117 17.25 8.75 15.49
N PRO A 118 16.46 9.66 16.09
CA PRO A 118 16.96 10.45 17.22
C PRO A 118 17.45 9.52 18.33
N LYS A 119 18.65 9.80 18.83
CA LYS A 119 19.29 8.95 19.87
C LYS A 119 18.67 9.08 21.26
N GLU A 120 17.48 9.66 21.37
CA GLU A 120 16.76 9.79 22.64
C GLU A 120 16.28 8.44 23.21
N PHE A 121 16.17 7.44 22.34
CA PHE A 121 15.74 6.11 22.75
C PHE A 121 16.75 5.07 22.28
N ASP A 122 17.18 4.23 23.20
CA ASP A 122 17.98 3.06 22.87
C ASP A 122 17.02 1.88 22.64
N VAL A 123 16.87 1.50 21.37
CA VAL A 123 15.96 0.43 20.97
C VAL A 123 16.36 -0.91 21.60
N GLU A 124 17.65 -1.18 21.73
CA GLU A 124 18.13 -2.42 22.34
C GLU A 124 17.76 -2.49 23.82
N GLU A 125 17.85 -1.37 24.52
CA GLU A 125 17.45 -1.28 25.93
C GLU A 125 15.94 -1.50 26.09
N ILE A 126 15.12 -0.90 25.21
CA ILE A 126 13.67 -1.09 25.21
C ILE A 126 13.31 -2.56 25.00
N LEU A 127 13.94 -3.21 24.03
CA LEU A 127 13.69 -4.62 23.74
C LEU A 127 14.11 -5.53 24.89
N LYS A 128 15.24 -5.19 25.57
CA LYS A 128 15.71 -5.92 26.73
C LYS A 128 14.73 -5.82 27.89
N GLU A 129 14.25 -4.61 28.18
CA GLU A 129 13.27 -4.39 29.26
C GLU A 129 11.95 -5.09 28.97
N ALA A 130 11.48 -5.06 27.72
CA ALA A 130 10.26 -5.75 27.32
C ALA A 130 10.39 -7.25 27.53
N LYS A 131 11.56 -7.83 27.25
CA LYS A 131 11.83 -9.25 27.43
C LYS A 131 11.90 -9.67 28.91
N GLU A 132 12.41 -8.80 29.76
CA GLU A 132 12.47 -9.06 31.21
C GLU A 132 11.09 -9.02 31.88
N ARG A 133 10.10 -8.36 31.26
CA ARG A 133 8.73 -8.25 31.79
C ARG A 133 7.81 -9.41 31.37
N GLU A 134 8.28 -10.27 30.51
CA GLU A 134 7.55 -11.50 30.18
C GLU A 134 7.68 -12.53 31.33
#